data_6c55b6bd027bfd1b99fafacc4be69357
#
_entry.id   6c55b6bd027bfd1b99fafacc4be69357
#
_cell.length_a   1.000
_cell.length_b   1.000
_cell.length_c   1.000
_cell.angle_alpha   90.00
_cell.angle_beta   90.00
_cell.angle_gamma   90.00
#
_symmetry.space_group_name_H-M   'P 1'
#
loop_
_entity.id
_entity.type
_entity.pdbx_description
1 polymer ?
#
loop_
_entity_poly.entity_id
_entity_poly.type
_entity_poly.pdbx_seq_one_letter_code
_entity_poly.pdbx_strand_id
1 'polypeptide(L)'
;NQTDFTEEDKKRTELYKKRAKNIAPRVSSEKSLSSFLLSLKMKLVVKKIVNSNFDRAIQLINKTNQFNMNGVKQTYDSVSSIIESGGSIFTASLYDISGGHGEILVCLIDNKGVIRSFAMSCRVFQRKIEYVFIYWLHKYINFEKFNYMKTDRNGVFQEFINEDIFINKNDSIRINNKSLTIANKKYNNLVDLSTNF
;
A
#
# COMPACT_ATOMS: atom_id res chain seq x y z
N ASN A 1 30.48 -2.22 -1.50
CA ASN A 1 29.99 -3.50 -1.00
C ASN A 1 28.63 -3.76 -1.59
N GLN A 2 28.59 -4.55 -2.66
CA GLN A 2 27.37 -5.16 -3.18
C GLN A 2 26.84 -6.08 -2.09
N THR A 3 25.69 -5.73 -1.52
CA THR A 3 24.96 -6.64 -0.65
C THR A 3 24.30 -7.68 -1.54
N ASP A 4 24.81 -8.89 -1.46
CA ASP A 4 24.27 -10.09 -2.07
C ASP A 4 22.76 -10.17 -1.87
N PHE A 5 22.09 -10.18 -2.98
CA PHE A 5 20.69 -10.57 -3.08
C PHE A 5 20.69 -12.08 -2.85
N THR A 6 20.57 -12.48 -1.59
CA THR A 6 20.71 -13.87 -1.22
C THR A 6 19.62 -14.69 -1.91
N GLU A 7 19.98 -15.90 -2.31
CA GLU A 7 19.05 -16.94 -2.76
C GLU A 7 17.84 -17.11 -1.81
N GLU A 8 18.02 -16.75 -0.54
CA GLU A 8 16.97 -16.67 0.48
C GLU A 8 15.87 -15.66 0.18
N ASP A 9 16.18 -14.48 -0.34
CA ASP A 9 15.17 -13.47 -0.67
C ASP A 9 14.36 -13.88 -1.90
N LYS A 10 15.00 -14.54 -2.87
CA LYS A 10 14.31 -15.17 -4.00
C LYS A 10 13.41 -16.34 -3.53
N LYS A 11 13.92 -17.21 -2.66
CA LYS A 11 13.15 -18.31 -2.08
C LYS A 11 12.01 -17.83 -1.21
N ARG A 12 12.18 -16.75 -0.42
CA ARG A 12 11.09 -16.11 0.32
C ARG A 12 10.02 -15.56 -0.62
N THR A 13 10.41 -14.87 -1.68
CA THR A 13 9.47 -14.33 -2.68
C THR A 13 8.70 -15.44 -3.37
N GLU A 14 9.36 -16.53 -3.74
CA GLU A 14 8.68 -17.72 -4.30
C GLU A 14 7.80 -18.44 -3.29
N LEU A 15 8.24 -18.57 -2.04
CA LEU A 15 7.43 -19.14 -0.96
C LEU A 15 6.19 -18.30 -0.66
N TYR A 16 6.29 -16.97 -0.71
CA TYR A 16 5.14 -16.09 -0.56
C TYR A 16 4.23 -16.13 -1.79
N LYS A 17 4.78 -16.20 -3.01
CA LYS A 17 4.00 -16.45 -4.23
C LYS A 17 3.32 -17.83 -4.21
N LYS A 18 4.00 -18.86 -3.72
CA LYS A 18 3.43 -20.20 -3.54
C LYS A 18 2.39 -20.24 -2.41
N ARG A 19 2.63 -19.55 -1.28
CA ARG A 19 1.64 -19.44 -0.19
C ARG A 19 0.42 -18.63 -0.62
N ALA A 20 0.60 -17.53 -1.35
CA ALA A 20 -0.50 -16.78 -1.93
C ALA A 20 -1.29 -17.61 -2.96
N LYS A 21 -0.62 -18.47 -3.75
CA LYS A 21 -1.27 -19.45 -4.64
C LYS A 21 -1.93 -20.62 -3.90
N ASN A 22 -1.43 -20.99 -2.73
CA ASN A 22 -1.98 -22.10 -1.93
C ASN A 22 -3.03 -21.65 -0.91
N ILE A 23 -3.07 -20.35 -0.54
CA ILE A 23 -4.12 -19.75 0.31
C ILE A 23 -5.30 -19.33 -0.57
N ALA A 24 -5.09 -18.99 -1.85
CA ALA A 24 -6.18 -18.97 -2.80
C ALA A 24 -6.57 -20.44 -3.10
N PRO A 25 -7.72 -20.95 -2.61
CA PRO A 25 -8.25 -22.20 -3.14
C PRO A 25 -8.29 -22.04 -4.65
N ARG A 26 -8.09 -23.13 -5.42
CA ARG A 26 -8.09 -23.17 -6.89
C ARG A 26 -9.21 -22.29 -7.46
N VAL A 27 -8.95 -20.99 -7.51
CA VAL A 27 -9.91 -19.96 -7.88
C VAL A 27 -9.84 -19.88 -9.39
N SER A 28 -10.69 -20.64 -10.04
CA SER A 28 -10.76 -20.69 -11.50
C SER A 28 -11.49 -19.51 -12.13
N SER A 29 -11.98 -18.54 -11.34
CA SER A 29 -12.69 -17.37 -11.84
C SER A 29 -12.59 -16.16 -10.89
N GLU A 30 -12.76 -14.96 -11.45
CA GLU A 30 -12.80 -13.69 -10.70
C GLU A 30 -13.93 -13.66 -9.64
N LYS A 31 -15.05 -14.34 -9.91
CA LYS A 31 -16.17 -14.48 -8.97
C LYS A 31 -15.79 -15.26 -7.72
N SER A 32 -15.00 -16.32 -7.86
CA SER A 32 -14.56 -17.13 -6.70
C SER A 32 -13.52 -16.39 -5.85
N LEU A 33 -12.67 -15.54 -6.44
CA LEU A 33 -11.77 -14.67 -5.68
C LEU A 33 -12.57 -13.64 -4.86
N SER A 34 -13.54 -12.97 -5.47
CA SER A 34 -14.38 -11.99 -4.77
C SER A 34 -15.16 -12.63 -3.61
N SER A 35 -15.73 -13.83 -3.81
CA SER A 35 -16.43 -14.57 -2.76
C SER A 35 -15.48 -14.97 -1.62
N PHE A 36 -14.27 -15.38 -1.93
CA PHE A 36 -13.25 -15.69 -0.94
C PHE A 36 -12.87 -14.43 -0.15
N LEU A 37 -12.59 -13.31 -0.81
CA LEU A 37 -12.23 -12.07 -0.14
C LEU A 37 -13.37 -11.55 0.75
N LEU A 38 -14.62 -11.66 0.32
CA LEU A 38 -15.80 -11.33 1.14
C LEU A 38 -15.88 -12.21 2.40
N SER A 39 -15.57 -13.49 2.29
CA SER A 39 -15.60 -14.42 3.43
C SER A 39 -14.58 -14.06 4.52
N LEU A 40 -13.52 -13.33 4.19
CA LEU A 40 -12.52 -12.88 5.15
C LEU A 40 -13.05 -11.79 6.10
N LYS A 41 -14.16 -11.10 5.76
CA LYS A 41 -14.75 -10.00 6.56
C LYS A 41 -13.70 -8.98 6.98
N MET A 42 -12.94 -8.50 6.00
CA MET A 42 -11.81 -7.61 6.25
C MET A 42 -12.28 -6.24 6.76
N LYS A 43 -11.56 -5.73 7.77
CA LYS A 43 -11.70 -4.37 8.30
C LYS A 43 -10.36 -3.64 8.21
N LEU A 44 -10.32 -2.52 7.50
CA LEU A 44 -9.16 -1.64 7.36
C LEU A 44 -9.35 -0.41 8.25
N VAL A 45 -8.46 -0.21 9.21
CA VAL A 45 -8.50 0.94 10.12
C VAL A 45 -7.38 1.89 9.75
N VAL A 46 -7.74 3.06 9.23
CA VAL A 46 -6.78 4.11 8.84
C VAL A 46 -6.61 5.10 9.99
N LYS A 47 -5.35 5.44 10.28
CA LYS A 47 -4.97 6.43 11.29
C LYS A 47 -4.08 7.50 10.69
N LYS A 48 -4.30 8.75 11.05
CA LYS A 48 -3.31 9.82 10.90
C LYS A 48 -2.43 9.81 12.16
N ILE A 49 -1.12 9.79 11.98
CA ILE A 49 -0.20 9.90 13.12
C ILE A 49 -0.08 11.39 13.46
N VAL A 50 -0.57 11.78 14.64
CA VAL A 50 -0.57 13.18 15.12
C VAL A 50 0.53 13.46 16.15
N ASN A 51 1.00 12.40 16.84
CA ASN A 51 2.12 12.46 17.78
C ASN A 51 3.40 12.01 17.09
N SER A 52 4.54 12.50 17.54
CA SER A 52 5.86 12.22 16.94
C SER A 52 6.31 10.75 17.01
N ASN A 53 5.41 9.79 17.19
CA ASN A 53 5.74 8.36 17.22
C ASN A 53 5.67 7.75 15.82
N PHE A 54 6.71 7.99 15.02
CA PHE A 54 6.81 7.53 13.63
C PHE A 54 7.55 6.19 13.49
N ASP A 55 8.09 5.62 14.57
CA ASP A 55 9.00 4.47 14.52
C ASP A 55 8.43 3.30 13.73
N ARG A 56 7.16 2.95 14.00
CA ARG A 56 6.52 1.83 13.31
C ARG A 56 6.28 2.12 11.83
N ALA A 57 5.87 3.33 11.48
CA ALA A 57 5.68 3.75 10.10
C ALA A 57 7.00 3.76 9.34
N ILE A 58 8.06 4.32 9.92
CA ILE A 58 9.43 4.33 9.36
C ILE A 58 9.93 2.89 9.17
N GLN A 59 9.73 2.03 10.17
CA GLN A 59 10.10 0.62 10.08
C GLN A 59 9.38 -0.06 8.91
N LEU A 60 8.09 0.19 8.71
CA LEU A 60 7.32 -0.40 7.62
C LEU A 60 7.82 0.09 6.26
N ILE A 61 8.07 1.39 6.08
CA ILE A 61 8.67 1.94 4.86
C ILE A 61 10.01 1.25 4.58
N ASN A 62 10.88 1.19 5.60
CA ASN A 62 12.27 0.76 5.43
C ASN A 62 12.43 -0.75 5.23
N LYS A 63 11.51 -1.56 5.76
CA LYS A 63 11.52 -3.02 5.61
C LYS A 63 10.74 -3.53 4.40
N THR A 64 9.90 -2.69 3.78
CA THR A 64 9.12 -3.08 2.62
C THR A 64 9.91 -2.79 1.34
N ASN A 65 9.98 -3.76 0.44
CA ASN A 65 10.68 -3.63 -0.83
C ASN A 65 9.73 -3.78 -2.03
N GLN A 66 8.94 -4.85 -2.08
CA GLN A 66 8.15 -5.21 -3.27
C GLN A 66 6.99 -4.24 -3.55
N PHE A 67 6.19 -3.92 -2.54
CA PHE A 67 5.18 -2.86 -2.63
C PHE A 67 5.70 -1.61 -1.91
N ASN A 68 6.68 -0.98 -2.53
CA ASN A 68 7.26 0.29 -2.07
C ASN A 68 7.43 1.20 -3.28
N MET A 69 6.89 2.39 -3.19
CA MET A 69 6.75 3.33 -4.29
C MET A 69 8.09 3.74 -4.92
N ASN A 70 9.14 3.92 -4.13
CA ASN A 70 10.43 4.45 -4.62
C ASN A 70 11.67 3.87 -3.94
N GLY A 71 11.51 3.00 -2.95
CA GLY A 71 12.63 2.40 -2.22
C GLY A 71 13.42 3.37 -1.34
N VAL A 72 13.03 4.63 -1.24
CA VAL A 72 13.71 5.64 -0.42
C VAL A 72 13.51 5.31 1.05
N LYS A 73 14.64 5.18 1.76
CA LYS A 73 14.62 4.98 3.21
C LYS A 73 14.29 6.28 3.92
N GLN A 74 13.49 6.19 4.97
CA GLN A 74 13.11 7.31 5.80
C GLN A 74 13.83 7.25 7.15
N THR A 75 14.23 8.41 7.65
CA THR A 75 14.71 8.60 9.02
C THR A 75 13.66 9.35 9.83
N TYR A 76 13.80 9.37 11.15
CA TYR A 76 12.93 10.17 12.00
C TYR A 76 12.96 11.65 11.58
N ASP A 77 14.16 12.21 11.36
CA ASP A 77 14.34 13.61 10.99
C ASP A 77 13.70 13.94 9.64
N SER A 78 13.81 13.03 8.64
CA SER A 78 13.18 13.24 7.33
C SER A 78 11.66 13.27 7.41
N VAL A 79 11.06 12.38 8.20
CA VAL A 79 9.61 12.35 8.41
C VAL A 79 9.16 13.56 9.24
N SER A 80 9.84 13.88 10.34
CA SER A 80 9.55 15.04 11.19
C SER A 80 9.54 16.34 10.39
N SER A 81 10.57 16.56 9.57
CA SER A 81 10.67 17.76 8.71
C SER A 81 9.48 17.89 7.74
N ILE A 82 9.02 16.78 7.15
CA ILE A 82 7.84 16.79 6.28
C ILE A 82 6.58 17.16 7.09
N ILE A 83 6.40 16.58 8.27
CA ILE A 83 5.24 16.83 9.13
C ILE A 83 5.23 18.27 9.65
N GLU A 84 6.36 18.78 10.13
CA GLU A 84 6.53 20.15 10.61
C GLU A 84 6.27 21.18 9.51
N SER A 85 6.56 20.83 8.25
CA SER A 85 6.24 21.64 7.08
C SER A 85 4.77 21.57 6.65
N GLY A 86 3.89 20.89 7.41
CA GLY A 86 2.46 20.76 7.13
C GLY A 86 2.07 19.51 6.35
N GLY A 87 2.98 18.54 6.19
CA GLY A 87 2.67 17.23 5.63
C GLY A 87 1.87 16.34 6.57
N SER A 88 1.59 15.13 6.14
CA SER A 88 0.81 14.15 6.91
C SER A 88 1.33 12.74 6.68
N ILE A 89 1.25 11.90 7.72
CA ILE A 89 1.54 10.48 7.63
C ILE A 89 0.33 9.67 8.09
N PHE A 90 -0.05 8.68 7.27
CA PHE A 90 -1.15 7.78 7.53
C PHE A 90 -0.64 6.36 7.60
N THR A 91 -1.17 5.57 8.53
CA THR A 91 -0.99 4.12 8.59
C THR A 91 -2.34 3.43 8.52
N ALA A 92 -2.36 2.20 8.02
CA ALA A 92 -3.55 1.37 8.04
C ALA A 92 -3.25 0.00 8.66
N SER A 93 -4.14 -0.43 9.55
CA SER A 93 -4.15 -1.76 10.16
C SER A 93 -5.25 -2.61 9.58
N LEU A 94 -4.96 -3.88 9.29
CA LEU A 94 -5.93 -4.83 8.76
C LEU A 94 -6.33 -5.85 9.82
N TYR A 95 -7.62 -6.14 9.88
CA TYR A 95 -8.25 -7.20 10.67
C TYR A 95 -9.08 -8.08 9.73
N ASP A 96 -9.11 -9.37 9.97
CA ASP A 96 -9.99 -10.32 9.28
C ASP A 96 -10.43 -11.44 10.23
N ILE A 97 -11.12 -12.46 9.72
CA ILE A 97 -11.59 -13.60 10.52
C ILE A 97 -10.46 -14.35 11.24
N SER A 98 -9.22 -14.23 10.79
CA SER A 98 -8.04 -14.85 11.41
C SER A 98 -7.40 -13.99 12.50
N GLY A 99 -7.89 -12.74 12.69
CA GLY A 99 -7.40 -11.79 13.68
C GLY A 99 -6.75 -10.54 13.08
N GLY A 100 -5.96 -9.84 13.91
CA GLY A 100 -5.27 -8.62 13.52
C GLY A 100 -3.94 -8.88 12.83
N HIS A 101 -3.71 -8.20 11.71
CA HIS A 101 -2.43 -8.23 10.96
C HIS A 101 -1.48 -7.08 11.34
N GLY A 102 -1.93 -6.21 12.26
CA GLY A 102 -1.19 -4.99 12.65
C GLY A 102 -1.16 -3.95 11.55
N GLU A 103 -0.28 -2.97 11.67
CA GLU A 103 -0.07 -1.96 10.64
C GLU A 103 0.58 -2.60 9.41
N ILE A 104 -0.09 -2.49 8.28
CA ILE A 104 0.29 -3.16 7.04
C ILE A 104 0.53 -2.19 5.89
N LEU A 105 0.12 -0.94 6.03
CA LEU A 105 0.24 0.08 5.00
C LEU A 105 0.64 1.42 5.62
N VAL A 106 1.47 2.18 4.91
CA VAL A 106 1.90 3.52 5.29
C VAL A 106 1.93 4.44 4.07
N CYS A 107 1.49 5.68 4.25
CA CYS A 107 1.52 6.73 3.24
C CYS A 107 2.01 8.05 3.88
N LEU A 108 3.08 8.61 3.36
CA LEU A 108 3.65 9.92 3.75
C LEU A 108 3.41 10.91 2.63
N ILE A 109 2.79 12.06 2.95
CA ILE A 109 2.42 13.10 2.00
C ILE A 109 3.00 14.42 2.50
N ASP A 110 3.61 15.19 1.61
CA ASP A 110 4.10 16.53 1.95
C ASP A 110 2.99 17.59 1.85
N ASN A 111 3.33 18.81 2.26
CA ASN A 111 2.42 19.97 2.25
C ASN A 111 2.03 20.46 0.83
N LYS A 112 2.69 19.93 -0.21
CA LYS A 112 2.37 20.20 -1.62
C LYS A 112 1.48 19.12 -2.24
N GLY A 113 1.00 18.16 -1.44
CA GLY A 113 0.19 17.06 -1.91
C GLY A 113 0.98 15.98 -2.67
N VAL A 114 2.30 15.92 -2.54
CA VAL A 114 3.12 14.89 -3.16
C VAL A 114 3.25 13.71 -2.20
N ILE A 115 2.84 12.52 -2.64
CA ILE A 115 3.09 11.29 -1.88
C ILE A 115 4.59 10.99 -1.94
N ARG A 116 5.25 11.05 -0.79
CA ARG A 116 6.70 10.84 -0.61
C ARG A 116 7.07 9.40 -0.34
N SER A 117 6.19 8.66 0.34
CA SER A 117 6.33 7.23 0.56
C SER A 117 4.96 6.57 0.54
N PHE A 118 4.87 5.43 -0.11
CA PHE A 118 3.71 4.55 -0.06
C PHE A 118 4.21 3.12 -0.07
N ALA A 119 3.95 2.40 1.01
CA ALA A 119 4.43 1.04 1.19
C ALA A 119 3.39 0.15 1.84
N MET A 120 3.33 -1.12 1.41
CA MET A 120 2.41 -2.12 1.94
C MET A 120 3.12 -3.45 2.20
N SER A 121 2.86 -4.05 3.35
CA SER A 121 3.42 -5.34 3.74
C SER A 121 2.98 -6.47 2.80
N CYS A 122 3.93 -7.33 2.41
CA CYS A 122 3.64 -8.50 1.58
C CYS A 122 2.67 -9.52 2.23
N ARG A 123 2.47 -9.46 3.55
CA ARG A 123 1.52 -10.32 4.29
C ARG A 123 0.07 -10.20 3.82
N VAL A 124 -0.26 -9.08 3.19
CA VAL A 124 -1.62 -8.73 2.78
C VAL A 124 -1.79 -8.53 1.28
N PHE A 125 -0.81 -8.96 0.48
CA PHE A 125 -0.92 -8.92 -0.97
C PHE A 125 -2.15 -9.70 -1.47
N GLN A 126 -2.69 -9.29 -2.63
CA GLN A 126 -3.88 -9.85 -3.30
C GLN A 126 -5.22 -9.63 -2.55
N ARG A 127 -5.24 -8.90 -1.43
CA ARG A 127 -6.46 -8.58 -0.68
C ARG A 127 -7.19 -7.34 -1.20
N LYS A 128 -6.64 -6.67 -2.21
CA LYS A 128 -7.21 -5.48 -2.87
C LYS A 128 -7.40 -4.26 -1.95
N ILE A 129 -6.76 -4.26 -0.78
CA ILE A 129 -6.84 -3.16 0.20
C ILE A 129 -6.15 -1.89 -0.30
N GLU A 130 -5.16 -2.01 -1.16
CA GLU A 130 -4.46 -0.90 -1.81
C GLU A 130 -5.41 -0.01 -2.61
N TYR A 131 -6.40 -0.60 -3.30
CA TYR A 131 -7.43 0.15 -4.05
C TYR A 131 -8.37 0.91 -3.13
N VAL A 132 -8.81 0.25 -2.06
CA VAL A 132 -9.72 0.85 -1.06
C VAL A 132 -9.02 2.01 -0.35
N PHE A 133 -7.75 1.83 0.02
CA PHE A 133 -6.95 2.88 0.66
C PHE A 133 -6.70 4.07 -0.28
N ILE A 134 -6.29 3.84 -1.53
CA ILE A 134 -6.03 4.91 -2.51
C ILE A 134 -7.33 5.68 -2.83
N TYR A 135 -8.47 5.00 -2.93
CA TYR A 135 -9.76 5.67 -3.13
C TYR A 135 -10.09 6.57 -1.95
N TRP A 136 -9.94 6.06 -0.72
CA TRP A 136 -10.14 6.84 0.50
C TRP A 136 -9.21 8.05 0.53
N LEU A 137 -7.92 7.85 0.27
CA LEU A 137 -6.92 8.91 0.26
C LEU A 137 -7.29 10.00 -0.75
N HIS A 138 -7.65 9.60 -1.97
CA HIS A 138 -8.05 10.53 -3.03
C HIS A 138 -9.33 11.32 -2.69
N LYS A 139 -10.28 10.68 -2.00
CA LYS A 139 -11.55 11.31 -1.63
C LYS A 139 -11.41 12.31 -0.48
N TYR A 140 -10.59 12.02 0.50
CA TYR A 140 -10.53 12.79 1.76
C TYR A 140 -9.24 13.59 1.93
N ILE A 141 -8.18 13.22 1.24
CA ILE A 141 -6.88 13.87 1.29
C ILE A 141 -6.55 14.32 -0.13
N ASN A 142 -6.57 15.63 -0.34
CA ASN A 142 -6.24 16.19 -1.65
C ASN A 142 -4.74 16.02 -1.91
N PHE A 143 -4.37 15.02 -2.71
CA PHE A 143 -3.00 14.83 -3.17
C PHE A 143 -2.91 14.96 -4.70
N GLU A 144 -1.76 15.37 -5.20
CA GLU A 144 -1.58 15.67 -6.61
C GLU A 144 -0.91 14.53 -7.37
N LYS A 145 0.18 13.99 -6.83
CA LYS A 145 1.02 13.00 -7.52
C LYS A 145 1.83 12.11 -6.59
N PHE A 146 2.36 11.05 -7.16
CA PHE A 146 3.28 10.12 -6.53
C PHE A 146 4.72 10.47 -6.89
N ASN A 147 5.63 10.52 -5.91
CA ASN A 147 7.07 10.59 -6.11
C ASN A 147 7.63 9.19 -6.38
N TYR A 148 7.19 8.60 -7.49
CA TYR A 148 7.54 7.24 -7.87
C TYR A 148 8.95 7.15 -8.43
N MET A 149 9.62 6.04 -8.13
CA MET A 149 10.89 5.65 -8.75
C MET A 149 10.90 4.14 -8.93
N LYS A 150 11.20 3.70 -10.16
CA LYS A 150 11.42 2.29 -10.45
C LYS A 150 12.69 1.79 -9.79
N THR A 151 12.62 0.63 -9.13
CA THR A 151 13.76 -0.08 -8.56
C THR A 151 13.71 -1.55 -8.96
N ASP A 152 14.84 -2.26 -8.83
CA ASP A 152 14.90 -3.71 -9.12
C ASP A 152 14.06 -4.55 -8.12
N ARG A 153 13.60 -3.93 -7.02
CA ARG A 153 12.91 -4.62 -5.92
C ARG A 153 11.42 -4.31 -5.84
N ASN A 154 10.94 -3.23 -6.46
CA ASN A 154 9.55 -2.80 -6.32
C ASN A 154 8.61 -3.28 -7.44
N GLY A 155 8.85 -4.47 -7.97
CA GLY A 155 8.08 -5.04 -9.08
C GLY A 155 6.58 -5.10 -8.84
N VAL A 156 6.14 -5.43 -7.62
CA VAL A 156 4.70 -5.46 -7.26
C VAL A 156 4.10 -4.06 -7.30
N PHE A 157 4.84 -3.04 -6.88
CA PHE A 157 4.38 -1.66 -7.01
C PHE A 157 4.35 -1.20 -8.47
N GLN A 158 5.32 -1.64 -9.29
CA GLN A 158 5.33 -1.36 -10.74
C GLN A 158 4.09 -1.94 -11.43
N GLU A 159 3.69 -3.16 -11.08
CA GLU A 159 2.45 -3.75 -11.59
C GLU A 159 1.24 -2.91 -11.19
N PHE A 160 1.18 -2.48 -9.93
CA PHE A 160 0.08 -1.67 -9.41
C PHE A 160 -0.07 -0.31 -10.14
N ILE A 161 1.02 0.42 -10.39
CA ILE A 161 0.96 1.73 -11.07
C ILE A 161 0.70 1.65 -12.57
N ASN A 162 0.83 0.47 -13.17
CA ASN A 162 0.46 0.24 -14.57
C ASN A 162 -1.04 -0.04 -14.74
N GLU A 163 -1.80 -0.11 -13.65
CA GLU A 163 -3.25 -0.24 -13.70
C GLU A 163 -3.93 1.04 -14.22
N ASP A 164 -5.09 0.89 -14.82
CA ASP A 164 -5.86 1.99 -15.42
C ASP A 164 -6.26 3.11 -14.45
N ILE A 165 -6.17 2.84 -13.14
CA ILE A 165 -6.43 3.85 -12.09
C ILE A 165 -5.36 4.94 -12.03
N PHE A 166 -4.26 4.77 -12.75
CA PHE A 166 -3.18 5.74 -12.82
C PHE A 166 -3.00 6.31 -14.21
N ILE A 167 -2.54 7.55 -14.27
CA ILE A 167 -2.10 8.24 -15.49
C ILE A 167 -0.62 8.54 -15.30
N ASN A 168 0.21 7.96 -16.16
CA ASN A 168 1.64 8.26 -16.20
C ASN A 168 1.91 9.22 -17.36
N LYS A 169 2.27 10.47 -17.04
CA LYS A 169 2.65 11.49 -18.03
C LYS A 169 3.86 12.28 -17.51
N ASN A 170 4.90 12.38 -18.35
CA ASN A 170 6.09 13.20 -18.06
C ASN A 170 6.67 12.94 -16.65
N ASP A 171 6.96 11.70 -16.32
CA ASP A 171 7.48 11.25 -15.03
C ASP A 171 6.59 11.60 -13.81
N SER A 172 5.35 11.95 -14.06
CA SER A 172 4.35 12.25 -13.03
C SER A 172 3.24 11.22 -13.04
N ILE A 173 3.09 10.49 -11.95
CA ILE A 173 2.00 9.53 -11.76
C ILE A 173 0.89 10.24 -10.98
N ARG A 174 -0.30 10.26 -11.57
CA ARG A 174 -1.53 10.87 -11.03
C ARG A 174 -2.67 9.86 -11.06
N ILE A 175 -3.75 10.18 -10.36
CA ILE A 175 -4.96 9.35 -10.36
C ILE A 175 -5.79 9.60 -11.62
N ASN A 176 -6.29 8.50 -12.20
CA ASN A 176 -7.39 8.50 -13.16
C ASN A 176 -8.71 8.36 -12.38
N ASN A 177 -9.39 9.48 -12.15
CA ASN A 177 -10.60 9.52 -11.31
C ASN A 177 -11.71 8.58 -11.79
N LYS A 178 -11.90 8.47 -13.11
CA LYS A 178 -12.92 7.60 -13.70
C LYS A 178 -12.64 6.13 -13.38
N SER A 179 -11.43 5.68 -13.66
CA SER A 179 -11.01 4.30 -13.43
C SER A 179 -10.93 3.97 -11.95
N LEU A 180 -10.49 4.91 -11.09
CA LEU A 180 -10.48 4.72 -9.64
C LEU A 180 -11.89 4.55 -9.08
N THR A 181 -12.87 5.32 -9.58
CA THR A 181 -14.28 5.19 -9.17
C THR A 181 -14.84 3.82 -9.56
N ILE A 182 -14.50 3.30 -10.74
CA ILE A 182 -14.88 1.95 -11.19
C ILE A 182 -14.23 0.89 -10.29
N ALA A 183 -12.94 1.00 -10.03
CA ALA A 183 -12.22 0.08 -9.14
C ALA A 183 -12.81 0.09 -7.71
N ASN A 184 -13.17 1.27 -7.18
CA ASN A 184 -13.82 1.35 -5.88
C ASN A 184 -15.17 0.64 -5.84
N LYS A 185 -16.03 0.81 -6.85
CA LYS A 185 -17.31 0.07 -6.93
C LYS A 185 -17.10 -1.45 -6.91
N LYS A 186 -15.97 -1.91 -7.48
CA LYS A 186 -15.61 -3.33 -7.50
C LYS A 186 -15.11 -3.85 -6.16
N TYR A 187 -14.38 -3.04 -5.40
CA TYR A 187 -13.63 -3.50 -4.23
C TYR A 187 -14.09 -2.95 -2.88
N ASN A 188 -14.93 -1.90 -2.84
CA ASN A 188 -15.36 -1.24 -1.60
C ASN A 188 -16.15 -2.15 -0.66
N ASN A 189 -16.87 -3.12 -1.18
CA ASN A 189 -17.64 -4.08 -0.40
C ASN A 189 -16.80 -5.25 0.14
N LEU A 190 -15.53 -5.37 -0.29
CA LEU A 190 -14.62 -6.41 0.19
C LEU A 190 -14.02 -6.06 1.55
N VAL A 191 -13.98 -4.77 1.88
CA VAL A 191 -13.24 -4.24 3.05
C VAL A 191 -14.08 -3.16 3.72
N ASP A 192 -14.42 -3.35 4.99
CA ASP A 192 -14.97 -2.28 5.82
C ASP A 192 -13.85 -1.31 6.23
N LEU A 193 -13.94 -0.05 5.79
CA LEU A 193 -12.94 0.96 6.10
C LEU A 193 -13.44 1.91 7.17
N SER A 194 -12.68 2.05 8.24
CA SER A 194 -12.90 3.02 9.31
C SER A 194 -11.68 3.92 9.52
N THR A 195 -11.90 5.11 10.07
CA THR A 195 -10.85 6.11 10.33
C THR A 195 -10.84 6.48 11.80
N ASN A 196 -9.63 6.62 12.35
CA ASN A 196 -9.39 7.14 13.69
C ASN A 196 -8.48 8.37 13.55
N PHE A 197 -9.08 9.54 13.60
CA PHE A 197 -8.40 10.85 13.62
C PHE A 197 -8.66 11.57 14.92
#